data_4439f232f3efe55f8df53cc4bc621a03
#
_entry.id   4439f232f3efe55f8df53cc4bc621a03
#
_cell.length_a   1.000
_cell.length_b   1.000
_cell.length_c   1.000
_cell.angle_alpha   90.00
_cell.angle_beta   90.00
_cell.angle_gamma   90.00
#
_symmetry.space_group_name_H-M   'P 1'
#
loop_
_entity.id
_entity.type
_entity.pdbx_description
1 polymer ?
#
loop_
_entity_poly.entity_id
_entity_poly.type
_entity_poly.pdbx_seq_one_letter_code
_entity_poly.pdbx_strand_id
1 'polypeptide(L)'
;MEIEVPRDRAGSFEPQLIRKGQRRFAEFDERIIAMYGRGMTVREIQGFLLDQYKVEVSPDFISTVTDSVVEAVSEWQNRPLEKLYPVVFFDALRVKIRDEGTVKNKAVYLALAIRADGCKEVLGIWIEQTEGAKFWLKVINELRNRGLEDVLITVVDGLKGFPEAITAVFPAACVQTCIVHLMRNSLEFCSWQDRKAVAGQLKEI
;
A
#
# COMPACT_ATOMS: atom_id res chain seq x y z
N MET A 1 28.49 -11.07 -28.81
CA MET A 1 29.68 -10.16 -28.79
C MET A 1 30.59 -10.71 -27.72
N GLU A 2 31.68 -11.37 -28.11
CA GLU A 2 32.72 -11.80 -27.17
C GLU A 2 33.56 -10.57 -26.81
N ILE A 3 33.69 -10.29 -25.54
CA ILE A 3 34.54 -9.21 -25.04
C ILE A 3 35.77 -9.85 -24.44
N GLU A 4 36.93 -9.63 -25.02
CA GLU A 4 38.20 -9.99 -24.40
C GLU A 4 38.49 -9.06 -23.20
N VAL A 5 38.39 -9.62 -22.01
CA VAL A 5 38.70 -8.88 -20.78
C VAL A 5 40.19 -9.07 -20.46
N PRO A 6 41.01 -8.01 -20.51
CA PRO A 6 42.43 -8.12 -20.13
C PRO A 6 42.57 -8.58 -18.66
N ARG A 7 43.44 -9.55 -18.42
CA ARG A 7 43.72 -10.09 -17.08
C ARG A 7 44.75 -9.23 -16.38
N ASP A 8 44.38 -8.61 -15.27
CA ASP A 8 45.28 -7.99 -14.33
C ASP A 8 45.93 -9.07 -13.42
N ARG A 9 47.15 -9.45 -13.72
CA ARG A 9 47.91 -10.48 -12.94
C ARG A 9 48.25 -10.03 -11.52
N ALA A 10 48.39 -8.72 -11.29
CA ALA A 10 48.70 -8.15 -9.97
C ALA A 10 47.44 -7.90 -9.13
N GLY A 11 46.25 -7.97 -9.70
CA GLY A 11 45.00 -7.72 -8.99
C GLY A 11 44.78 -6.27 -8.54
N SER A 12 45.60 -5.34 -9.06
CA SER A 12 45.65 -3.94 -8.63
C SER A 12 44.57 -3.06 -9.31
N PHE A 13 43.97 -3.54 -10.41
CA PHE A 13 42.92 -2.79 -11.10
C PHE A 13 41.63 -2.83 -10.32
N GLU A 14 41.14 -1.68 -9.86
CA GLU A 14 39.82 -1.50 -9.31
C GLU A 14 38.87 -0.88 -10.38
N PRO A 15 37.90 -1.65 -10.91
CA PRO A 15 36.96 -1.12 -11.88
C PRO A 15 36.07 -0.05 -11.23
N GLN A 16 36.00 1.14 -11.85
CA GLN A 16 35.20 2.27 -11.34
C GLN A 16 33.72 2.17 -11.70
N LEU A 17 33.38 1.58 -12.86
CA LEU A 17 32.00 1.48 -13.34
C LEU A 17 31.23 0.31 -12.72
N ILE A 18 31.88 -0.84 -12.55
CA ILE A 18 31.31 -2.05 -11.96
C ILE A 18 32.34 -2.62 -11.00
N ARG A 19 32.02 -2.68 -9.72
CA ARG A 19 32.93 -3.21 -8.69
C ARG A 19 33.21 -4.70 -8.89
N LYS A 20 34.39 -5.15 -8.55
CA LYS A 20 34.74 -6.59 -8.56
C LYS A 20 33.69 -7.37 -7.74
N GLY A 21 33.09 -8.40 -8.36
CA GLY A 21 32.09 -9.24 -7.71
C GLY A 21 30.67 -8.65 -7.65
N GLN A 22 30.45 -7.45 -8.20
CA GLN A 22 29.12 -6.86 -8.28
C GLN A 22 28.26 -7.66 -9.25
N ARG A 23 27.24 -8.31 -8.73
CA ARG A 23 26.27 -9.11 -9.49
C ARG A 23 24.88 -8.49 -9.53
N ARG A 24 24.65 -7.41 -8.75
CA ARG A 24 23.37 -6.71 -8.67
C ARG A 24 23.55 -5.23 -8.91
N PHE A 25 22.60 -4.67 -9.62
CA PHE A 25 22.51 -3.25 -9.90
C PHE A 25 21.18 -2.75 -9.33
N ALA A 26 21.23 -1.88 -8.34
CA ALA A 26 20.04 -1.36 -7.65
C ALA A 26 19.00 -0.80 -8.62
N GLU A 27 19.42 -0.02 -9.61
CA GLU A 27 18.54 0.54 -10.64
C GLU A 27 17.83 -0.52 -11.49
N PHE A 28 18.46 -1.69 -11.69
CA PHE A 28 17.86 -2.79 -12.45
C PHE A 28 16.81 -3.51 -11.61
N ASP A 29 17.10 -3.74 -10.33
CA ASP A 29 16.17 -4.31 -9.36
C ASP A 29 14.93 -3.40 -9.20
N GLU A 30 15.13 -2.08 -9.08
CA GLU A 30 14.04 -1.09 -9.02
C GLU A 30 13.13 -1.13 -10.25
N ARG A 31 13.68 -1.35 -11.45
CA ARG A 31 12.88 -1.49 -12.68
C ARG A 31 12.03 -2.76 -12.66
N ILE A 32 12.58 -3.88 -12.19
CA ILE A 32 11.83 -5.13 -12.02
C ILE A 32 10.67 -4.91 -11.04
N ILE A 33 10.95 -4.29 -9.89
CA ILE A 33 9.93 -3.93 -8.88
C ILE A 33 8.84 -3.05 -9.49
N ALA A 34 9.23 -2.02 -10.26
CA ALA A 34 8.29 -1.11 -10.91
C ALA A 34 7.39 -1.82 -11.96
N MET A 35 7.93 -2.78 -12.70
CA MET A 35 7.16 -3.59 -13.64
C MET A 35 6.20 -4.53 -12.91
N TYR A 36 6.67 -5.19 -11.85
CA TYR A 36 5.86 -6.06 -11.01
C TYR A 36 4.73 -5.29 -10.30
N GLY A 37 5.03 -4.11 -9.76
CA GLY A 37 4.06 -3.20 -9.16
C GLY A 37 2.98 -2.69 -10.13
N ARG A 38 3.24 -2.72 -11.45
CA ARG A 38 2.26 -2.43 -12.50
C ARG A 38 1.42 -3.65 -12.89
N GLY A 39 1.62 -4.78 -12.23
CA GLY A 39 0.86 -6.01 -12.44
C GLY A 39 1.42 -6.94 -13.52
N MET A 40 2.64 -6.71 -14.00
CA MET A 40 3.29 -7.62 -14.94
C MET A 40 3.63 -8.95 -14.26
N THR A 41 3.37 -10.04 -14.96
CA THR A 41 3.79 -11.37 -14.51
C THR A 41 5.30 -11.56 -14.69
N VAL A 42 5.89 -12.53 -13.99
CA VAL A 42 7.31 -12.87 -14.14
C VAL A 42 7.69 -13.13 -15.61
N ARG A 43 6.83 -13.82 -16.37
CA ARG A 43 7.08 -14.10 -17.81
C ARG A 43 7.04 -12.83 -18.67
N GLU A 44 6.13 -11.92 -18.39
CA GLU A 44 6.04 -10.64 -19.08
C GLU A 44 7.26 -9.75 -18.79
N ILE A 45 7.73 -9.76 -17.54
CA ILE A 45 8.96 -9.07 -17.15
C ILE A 45 10.17 -9.66 -17.87
N GLN A 46 10.30 -10.99 -17.93
CA GLN A 46 11.37 -11.65 -18.71
C GLN A 46 11.33 -11.26 -20.17
N GLY A 47 10.15 -11.34 -20.81
CA GLY A 47 9.97 -10.94 -22.21
C GLY A 47 10.35 -9.49 -22.46
N PHE A 48 9.89 -8.59 -21.61
CA PHE A 48 10.20 -7.16 -21.70
C PHE A 48 11.71 -6.89 -21.57
N LEU A 49 12.39 -7.52 -20.60
CA LEU A 49 13.83 -7.35 -20.41
C LEU A 49 14.63 -7.90 -21.57
N LEU A 50 14.22 -9.03 -22.11
CA LEU A 50 14.86 -9.61 -23.31
C LEU A 50 14.66 -8.72 -24.54
N ASP A 51 13.44 -8.22 -24.76
CA ASP A 51 13.12 -7.41 -25.94
C ASP A 51 13.81 -6.05 -25.90
N GLN A 52 13.76 -5.36 -24.77
CA GLN A 52 14.24 -3.98 -24.65
C GLN A 52 15.74 -3.89 -24.37
N TYR A 53 16.26 -4.78 -23.53
CA TYR A 53 17.65 -4.69 -23.04
C TYR A 53 18.52 -5.83 -23.51
N LYS A 54 17.97 -6.83 -24.23
CA LYS A 54 18.66 -8.06 -24.65
C LYS A 54 19.30 -8.82 -23.48
N VAL A 55 18.67 -8.72 -22.30
CA VAL A 55 19.10 -9.37 -21.06
C VAL A 55 18.16 -10.52 -20.75
N GLU A 56 18.71 -11.73 -20.65
CA GLU A 56 18.00 -12.90 -20.15
C GLU A 56 18.09 -12.94 -18.63
N VAL A 57 16.93 -13.01 -17.98
CA VAL A 57 16.81 -13.08 -16.52
C VAL A 57 16.07 -14.35 -16.15
N SER A 58 16.53 -15.06 -15.11
CA SER A 58 15.81 -16.23 -14.64
C SER A 58 14.53 -15.83 -13.89
N PRO A 59 13.48 -16.67 -13.89
CA PRO A 59 12.30 -16.46 -13.04
C PRO A 59 12.66 -16.32 -11.56
N ASP A 60 13.59 -17.12 -11.07
CA ASP A 60 14.05 -17.13 -9.67
C ASP A 60 14.71 -15.78 -9.29
N PHE A 61 15.46 -15.18 -10.23
CA PHE A 61 16.04 -13.85 -9.98
C PHE A 61 14.95 -12.80 -9.80
N ILE A 62 13.92 -12.78 -10.68
CA ILE A 62 12.80 -11.84 -10.56
C ILE A 62 12.07 -12.07 -9.24
N SER A 63 11.79 -13.34 -8.88
CA SER A 63 11.16 -13.68 -7.59
C SER A 63 11.98 -13.18 -6.42
N THR A 64 13.31 -13.38 -6.43
CA THR A 64 14.20 -12.90 -5.38
C THR A 64 14.17 -11.37 -5.24
N VAL A 65 14.09 -10.65 -6.37
CA VAL A 65 13.98 -9.18 -6.37
C VAL A 65 12.65 -8.74 -5.80
N THR A 66 11.55 -9.39 -6.20
CA THR A 66 10.21 -9.04 -5.70
C THR A 66 10.01 -9.42 -4.23
N ASP A 67 10.60 -10.52 -3.77
CA ASP A 67 10.55 -10.95 -2.37
C ASP A 67 11.25 -9.96 -1.43
N SER A 68 12.32 -9.29 -1.91
CA SER A 68 12.99 -8.23 -1.13
C SER A 68 12.07 -7.05 -0.80
N VAL A 69 11.04 -6.80 -1.63
CA VAL A 69 10.03 -5.76 -1.36
C VAL A 69 9.13 -6.15 -0.20
N VAL A 70 8.84 -7.44 -0.03
CA VAL A 70 7.98 -7.93 1.06
C VAL A 70 8.61 -7.61 2.42
N GLU A 71 9.93 -7.75 2.55
CA GLU A 71 10.65 -7.36 3.78
C GLU A 71 10.52 -5.85 4.04
N ALA A 72 10.80 -5.02 3.03
CA ALA A 72 10.69 -3.57 3.13
C ALA A 72 9.26 -3.11 3.45
N VAL A 73 8.25 -3.76 2.85
CA VAL A 73 6.83 -3.49 3.16
C VAL A 73 6.51 -3.92 4.59
N SER A 74 7.04 -5.04 5.06
CA SER A 74 6.84 -5.51 6.43
C SER A 74 7.47 -4.56 7.45
N GLU A 75 8.70 -4.09 7.20
CA GLU A 75 9.36 -3.08 8.04
C GLU A 75 8.55 -1.78 8.07
N TRP A 76 8.12 -1.30 6.89
CA TRP A 76 7.30 -0.11 6.79
C TRP A 76 5.97 -0.27 7.55
N GLN A 77 5.29 -1.40 7.40
CA GLN A 77 4.02 -1.69 8.09
C GLN A 77 4.19 -1.71 9.62
N ASN A 78 5.32 -2.20 10.11
CA ASN A 78 5.62 -2.34 11.54
C ASN A 78 6.39 -1.14 12.14
N ARG A 79 6.68 -0.11 11.36
CA ARG A 79 7.43 1.05 11.84
C ARG A 79 6.72 1.73 13.01
N PRO A 80 7.47 2.33 13.96
CA PRO A 80 6.88 3.18 15.00
C PRO A 80 6.09 4.33 14.41
N LEU A 81 5.00 4.70 15.07
CA LEU A 81 4.13 5.81 14.71
C LEU A 81 4.35 6.99 15.66
N GLU A 82 3.89 8.17 15.27
CA GLU A 82 3.82 9.30 16.18
C GLU A 82 2.78 9.05 17.27
N LYS A 83 2.97 9.66 18.44
CA LYS A 83 2.08 9.49 19.59
C LYS A 83 0.68 10.05 19.35
N LEU A 84 0.58 11.11 18.55
CA LEU A 84 -0.65 11.82 18.26
C LEU A 84 -0.80 12.10 16.77
N TYR A 85 -1.96 11.78 16.22
CA TYR A 85 -2.40 12.27 14.91
C TYR A 85 -3.69 13.08 15.04
N PRO A 86 -3.72 14.33 14.54
CA PRO A 86 -4.92 15.16 14.56
C PRO A 86 -6.11 14.53 13.87
N VAL A 87 -5.90 13.92 12.71
CA VAL A 87 -6.97 13.27 11.93
C VAL A 87 -6.48 11.95 11.36
N VAL A 88 -7.29 10.89 11.50
CA VAL A 88 -7.06 9.60 10.85
C VAL A 88 -8.30 9.19 10.06
N PHE A 89 -8.12 8.94 8.78
CA PHE A 89 -9.13 8.40 7.89
C PHE A 89 -8.96 6.88 7.77
N PHE A 90 -10.06 6.17 7.88
CA PHE A 90 -10.11 4.73 7.59
C PHE A 90 -11.00 4.51 6.37
N ASP A 91 -10.49 3.82 5.38
CA ASP A 91 -11.19 3.55 4.12
C ASP A 91 -10.89 2.14 3.61
N ALA A 92 -11.75 1.62 2.77
CA ALA A 92 -11.60 0.31 2.14
C ALA A 92 -11.70 0.42 0.62
N LEU A 93 -10.68 -0.09 -0.07
CA LEU A 93 -10.64 -0.19 -1.51
C LEU A 93 -10.93 -1.63 -1.94
N ARG A 94 -11.89 -1.83 -2.82
CA ARG A 94 -12.13 -3.16 -3.42
C ARG A 94 -11.25 -3.33 -4.64
N VAL A 95 -10.38 -4.35 -4.60
CA VAL A 95 -9.44 -4.66 -5.67
C VAL A 95 -9.59 -6.11 -6.11
N LYS A 96 -9.28 -6.36 -7.39
CA LYS A 96 -9.22 -7.71 -7.94
C LYS A 96 -7.81 -8.26 -7.74
N ILE A 97 -7.67 -9.27 -6.90
CA ILE A 97 -6.40 -9.93 -6.61
C ILE A 97 -6.46 -11.34 -7.15
N ARG A 98 -5.43 -11.76 -7.89
CA ARG A 98 -5.26 -13.14 -8.29
C ARG A 98 -4.71 -13.92 -7.08
N ASP A 99 -5.47 -14.91 -6.63
CA ASP A 99 -5.16 -15.77 -5.51
C ASP A 99 -5.42 -17.22 -5.91
N GLU A 100 -4.40 -18.07 -5.77
CA GLU A 100 -4.46 -19.48 -6.18
C GLU A 100 -5.00 -19.69 -7.61
N GLY A 101 -4.55 -18.87 -8.57
CA GLY A 101 -4.94 -18.96 -9.97
C GLY A 101 -6.33 -18.40 -10.31
N THR A 102 -7.12 -17.97 -9.32
CA THR A 102 -8.43 -17.36 -9.49
C THR A 102 -8.40 -15.88 -9.13
N VAL A 103 -9.22 -15.07 -9.83
CA VAL A 103 -9.35 -13.63 -9.53
C VAL A 103 -10.48 -13.47 -8.51
N LYS A 104 -10.11 -13.02 -7.30
CA LYS A 104 -11.05 -12.75 -6.20
C LYS A 104 -11.12 -11.24 -5.93
N ASN A 105 -12.31 -10.75 -5.60
CA ASN A 105 -12.45 -9.39 -5.07
C ASN A 105 -12.03 -9.42 -3.59
N LYS A 106 -10.98 -8.69 -3.24
CA LYS A 106 -10.55 -8.50 -1.85
C LYS A 106 -10.68 -7.03 -1.45
N ALA A 107 -10.93 -6.78 -0.19
CA ALA A 107 -10.88 -5.44 0.35
C ALA A 107 -9.45 -5.16 0.86
N VAL A 108 -8.92 -4.01 0.46
CA VAL A 108 -7.67 -3.45 0.98
C VAL A 108 -8.07 -2.28 1.87
N TYR A 109 -7.81 -2.41 3.14
CA TYR A 109 -8.09 -1.42 4.16
C TYR A 109 -6.89 -0.52 4.35
N LEU A 110 -7.15 0.77 4.47
CA LEU A 110 -6.15 1.83 4.56
C LEU A 110 -6.42 2.69 5.77
N ALA A 111 -5.39 3.00 6.55
CA ALA A 111 -5.39 4.08 7.52
C ALA A 111 -4.51 5.22 7.01
N LEU A 112 -5.10 6.38 6.74
CA LEU A 112 -4.43 7.59 6.29
C LEU A 112 -4.53 8.66 7.36
N ALA A 113 -3.39 9.11 7.89
CA ALA A 113 -3.34 10.18 8.88
C ALA A 113 -2.96 11.53 8.26
N ILE A 114 -3.36 12.59 8.95
CA ILE A 114 -2.82 13.94 8.79
C ILE A 114 -1.97 14.22 10.03
N ARG A 115 -0.70 14.52 9.82
CA ARG A 115 0.26 14.90 10.87
C ARG A 115 0.01 16.34 11.34
N ALA A 116 0.63 16.72 12.44
CA ALA A 116 0.52 18.08 12.98
C ALA A 116 1.06 19.17 12.02
N ASP A 117 1.98 18.80 11.12
CA ASP A 117 2.51 19.68 10.07
C ASP A 117 1.61 19.78 8.82
N GLY A 118 0.46 19.06 8.80
CA GLY A 118 -0.46 18.98 7.67
C GLY A 118 -0.09 17.95 6.62
N CYS A 119 1.03 17.27 6.75
CA CYS A 119 1.43 16.20 5.81
C CYS A 119 0.56 14.97 5.96
N LYS A 120 0.26 14.32 4.84
CA LYS A 120 -0.46 13.05 4.82
C LYS A 120 0.51 11.89 4.98
N GLU A 121 0.14 10.96 5.82
CA GLU A 121 0.91 9.74 6.09
C GLU A 121 0.02 8.50 6.07
N VAL A 122 0.42 7.48 5.30
CA VAL A 122 -0.25 6.17 5.34
C VAL A 122 0.28 5.41 6.55
N LEU A 123 -0.58 5.13 7.52
CA LEU A 123 -0.21 4.42 8.75
C LEU A 123 -0.08 2.92 8.55
N GLY A 124 -0.90 2.35 7.67
CA GLY A 124 -0.85 0.92 7.36
C GLY A 124 -1.87 0.54 6.29
N ILE A 125 -1.64 -0.67 5.76
CA ILE A 125 -2.49 -1.32 4.73
C ILE A 125 -2.75 -2.75 5.20
N TRP A 126 -4.02 -3.17 5.17
CA TRP A 126 -4.43 -4.52 5.55
C TRP A 126 -5.29 -5.13 4.45
N ILE A 127 -5.13 -6.42 4.21
CA ILE A 127 -5.92 -7.18 3.24
C ILE A 127 -6.69 -8.24 4.01
N GLU A 128 -8.03 -8.19 3.94
CA GLU A 128 -8.89 -9.14 4.63
C GLU A 128 -10.08 -9.51 3.74
N GLN A 129 -10.63 -10.70 3.94
CA GLN A 129 -11.78 -11.17 3.18
C GLN A 129 -13.10 -10.68 3.77
N THR A 130 -13.15 -10.54 5.09
CA THR A 130 -14.36 -10.15 5.84
C THR A 130 -14.10 -8.91 6.67
N GLU A 131 -14.88 -7.90 6.43
CA GLU A 131 -14.92 -6.69 7.22
C GLU A 131 -15.85 -6.90 8.43
N GLY A 132 -15.36 -6.53 9.62
CA GLY A 132 -16.16 -6.62 10.83
C GLY A 132 -15.48 -5.95 12.03
N ALA A 133 -16.24 -5.76 13.12
CA ALA A 133 -15.75 -5.10 14.32
C ALA A 133 -14.46 -5.72 14.88
N LYS A 134 -14.31 -7.06 14.82
CA LYS A 134 -13.09 -7.76 15.27
C LYS A 134 -11.87 -7.40 14.44
N PHE A 135 -12.02 -7.27 13.12
CA PHE A 135 -10.94 -6.85 12.22
C PHE A 135 -10.49 -5.44 12.56
N TRP A 136 -11.45 -4.50 12.66
CA TRP A 136 -11.13 -3.11 12.99
C TRP A 136 -10.51 -2.96 14.37
N LEU A 137 -10.99 -3.70 15.37
CA LEU A 137 -10.37 -3.72 16.69
C LEU A 137 -8.92 -4.20 16.64
N LYS A 138 -8.61 -5.21 15.79
CA LYS A 138 -7.23 -5.66 15.53
C LYS A 138 -6.39 -4.54 14.93
N VAL A 139 -6.90 -3.85 13.89
CA VAL A 139 -6.20 -2.74 13.22
C VAL A 139 -5.90 -1.61 14.20
N ILE A 140 -6.90 -1.17 14.98
CA ILE A 140 -6.74 -0.09 15.96
C ILE A 140 -5.73 -0.45 17.05
N ASN A 141 -5.77 -1.69 17.56
CA ASN A 141 -4.78 -2.15 18.54
C ASN A 141 -3.36 -2.25 17.93
N GLU A 142 -3.23 -2.65 16.68
CA GLU A 142 -1.95 -2.66 15.98
C GLU A 142 -1.35 -1.25 15.90
N LEU A 143 -2.15 -0.24 15.51
CA LEU A 143 -1.71 1.16 15.49
C LEU A 143 -1.25 1.62 16.88
N ARG A 144 -1.99 1.26 17.93
CA ARG A 144 -1.62 1.56 19.33
C ARG A 144 -0.30 0.89 19.72
N ASN A 145 -0.13 -0.39 19.39
CA ASN A 145 1.10 -1.14 19.68
C ASN A 145 2.34 -0.56 18.98
N ARG A 146 2.13 0.12 17.86
CA ARG A 146 3.18 0.82 17.12
C ARG A 146 3.48 2.23 17.65
N GLY A 147 2.84 2.64 18.76
CA GLY A 147 3.14 3.88 19.47
C GLY A 147 2.09 4.98 19.35
N LEU A 148 0.99 4.77 18.61
CA LEU A 148 -0.10 5.73 18.54
C LEU A 148 -0.85 5.76 19.88
N GLU A 149 -0.73 6.87 20.62
CA GLU A 149 -1.35 7.03 21.94
C GLU A 149 -2.71 7.72 21.85
N ASP A 150 -2.90 8.67 20.92
CA ASP A 150 -4.14 9.44 20.80
C ASP A 150 -4.44 9.88 19.36
N VAL A 151 -5.74 10.05 19.06
CA VAL A 151 -6.27 10.59 17.80
C VAL A 151 -7.38 11.57 18.13
N LEU A 152 -7.34 12.80 17.60
CA LEU A 152 -8.38 13.79 17.88
C LEU A 152 -9.66 13.50 17.08
N ILE A 153 -9.53 13.26 15.79
CA ILE A 153 -10.66 12.99 14.89
C ILE A 153 -10.38 11.73 14.07
N THR A 154 -11.30 10.78 14.11
CA THR A 154 -11.31 9.63 13.22
C THR A 154 -12.45 9.74 12.22
N VAL A 155 -12.17 9.51 10.94
CA VAL A 155 -13.17 9.56 9.87
C VAL A 155 -13.37 8.15 9.31
N VAL A 156 -14.61 7.64 9.37
CA VAL A 156 -14.97 6.27 8.99
C VAL A 156 -16.17 6.29 8.01
N ASP A 157 -16.38 5.20 7.28
CA ASP A 157 -17.46 5.06 6.30
C ASP A 157 -18.83 4.70 6.89
N GLY A 158 -18.95 4.61 8.22
CA GLY A 158 -20.20 4.32 8.91
C GLY A 158 -20.50 2.84 9.12
N LEU A 159 -19.48 1.97 9.03
CA LEU A 159 -19.63 0.54 9.30
C LEU A 159 -20.01 0.28 10.77
N LYS A 160 -20.95 -0.64 10.97
CA LYS A 160 -21.37 -1.05 12.32
C LYS A 160 -20.23 -1.67 13.10
N GLY A 161 -20.07 -1.24 14.35
CA GLY A 161 -19.06 -1.74 15.29
C GLY A 161 -17.68 -1.10 15.11
N PHE A 162 -17.48 -0.24 14.12
CA PHE A 162 -16.21 0.47 13.95
C PHE A 162 -16.06 1.64 14.92
N PRO A 163 -17.06 2.52 15.12
CA PRO A 163 -17.00 3.55 16.14
C PRO A 163 -16.71 2.98 17.54
N GLU A 164 -17.35 1.87 17.89
CA GLU A 164 -17.15 1.18 19.15
C GLU A 164 -15.72 0.63 19.31
N ALA A 165 -15.15 0.08 18.22
CA ALA A 165 -13.76 -0.38 18.21
C ALA A 165 -12.77 0.77 18.41
N ILE A 166 -13.02 1.94 17.81
CA ILE A 166 -12.18 3.14 17.98
C ILE A 166 -12.27 3.62 19.42
N THR A 167 -13.48 3.85 19.96
CA THR A 167 -13.68 4.39 21.30
C THR A 167 -13.19 3.44 22.41
N ALA A 168 -13.16 2.13 22.16
CA ALA A 168 -12.59 1.16 23.09
C ALA A 168 -11.08 1.35 23.27
N VAL A 169 -10.35 1.84 22.27
CA VAL A 169 -8.89 2.00 22.29
C VAL A 169 -8.49 3.46 22.45
N PHE A 170 -9.20 4.37 21.77
CA PHE A 170 -9.02 5.82 21.82
C PHE A 170 -10.30 6.51 22.30
N PRO A 171 -10.58 6.52 23.63
CA PRO A 171 -11.86 6.98 24.16
C PRO A 171 -12.10 8.48 23.99
N ALA A 172 -11.04 9.27 23.79
CA ALA A 172 -11.12 10.71 23.55
C ALA A 172 -11.31 11.08 22.07
N ALA A 173 -11.19 10.11 21.15
CA ALA A 173 -11.30 10.37 19.73
C ALA A 173 -12.74 10.76 19.33
N CYS A 174 -12.87 11.85 18.57
CA CYS A 174 -14.13 12.23 17.94
C CYS A 174 -14.33 11.43 16.66
N VAL A 175 -15.31 10.52 16.66
CA VAL A 175 -15.62 9.71 15.46
C VAL A 175 -16.57 10.47 14.54
N GLN A 176 -16.15 10.69 13.29
CA GLN A 176 -16.92 11.36 12.25
C GLN A 176 -17.23 10.39 11.11
N THR A 177 -18.44 10.47 10.56
CA THR A 177 -18.78 9.76 9.34
C THR A 177 -18.19 10.47 8.11
N CYS A 178 -17.60 9.72 7.20
CA CYS A 178 -17.08 10.27 5.96
C CYS A 178 -18.20 10.88 5.10
N ILE A 179 -18.14 12.19 4.87
CA ILE A 179 -19.15 12.92 4.08
C ILE A 179 -19.27 12.34 2.67
N VAL A 180 -18.17 11.92 2.06
CA VAL A 180 -18.18 11.35 0.69
C VAL A 180 -18.98 10.06 0.66
N HIS A 181 -18.79 9.17 1.64
CA HIS A 181 -19.59 7.93 1.77
C HIS A 181 -21.03 8.22 2.12
N LEU A 182 -21.28 9.17 3.03
CA LEU A 182 -22.63 9.60 3.38
C LEU A 182 -23.39 10.09 2.14
N MET A 183 -22.79 10.98 1.35
CA MET A 183 -23.39 11.48 0.10
C MET A 183 -23.63 10.36 -0.90
N ARG A 184 -22.66 9.48 -1.11
CA ARG A 184 -22.77 8.35 -2.04
C ARG A 184 -23.91 7.41 -1.64
N ASN A 185 -23.96 7.04 -0.37
CA ASN A 185 -25.01 6.18 0.17
C ASN A 185 -26.39 6.86 0.07
N SER A 186 -26.49 8.15 0.37
CA SER A 186 -27.76 8.91 0.23
C SER A 186 -28.26 8.90 -1.21
N LEU A 187 -27.38 8.99 -2.20
CA LEU A 187 -27.75 8.96 -3.62
C LEU A 187 -28.20 7.57 -4.10
N GLU A 188 -27.92 6.49 -3.37
CA GLU A 188 -28.44 5.15 -3.69
C GLU A 188 -29.95 5.04 -3.49
N PHE A 189 -30.52 5.86 -2.61
CA PHE A 189 -31.98 5.94 -2.38
C PHE A 189 -32.72 6.79 -3.43
N CYS A 190 -32.00 7.45 -4.33
CA CYS A 190 -32.55 8.31 -5.37
C CYS A 190 -32.60 7.57 -6.71
N SER A 191 -33.66 7.89 -7.53
CA SER A 191 -33.68 7.46 -8.93
C SER A 191 -32.45 8.03 -9.67
N TRP A 192 -31.99 7.36 -10.73
CA TRP A 192 -30.87 7.84 -11.52
C TRP A 192 -31.06 9.26 -12.06
N GLN A 193 -32.30 9.62 -12.41
CA GLN A 193 -32.68 10.94 -12.94
C GLN A 193 -32.53 12.05 -11.89
N ASP A 194 -32.83 11.75 -10.62
CA ASP A 194 -32.82 12.73 -9.52
C ASP A 194 -31.48 12.90 -8.86
N ARG A 195 -30.51 11.95 -9.04
CA ARG A 195 -29.22 11.96 -8.38
C ARG A 195 -28.44 13.27 -8.54
N LYS A 196 -28.50 13.88 -9.73
CA LYS A 196 -27.77 15.13 -10.00
C LYS A 196 -28.34 16.30 -9.20
N ALA A 197 -29.66 16.41 -9.11
CA ALA A 197 -30.36 17.47 -8.36
C ALA A 197 -30.11 17.31 -6.86
N VAL A 198 -30.27 16.08 -6.33
CA VAL A 198 -30.04 15.77 -4.91
C VAL A 198 -28.57 15.98 -4.53
N ALA A 199 -27.62 15.57 -5.38
CA ALA A 199 -26.19 15.80 -5.14
C ALA A 199 -25.84 17.30 -5.09
N GLY A 200 -26.54 18.12 -5.89
CA GLY A 200 -26.38 19.58 -5.84
C GLY A 200 -26.82 20.18 -4.50
N GLN A 201 -27.96 19.74 -3.99
CA GLN A 201 -28.49 20.18 -2.69
C GLN A 201 -27.64 19.70 -1.51
N LEU A 202 -27.13 18.45 -1.56
CA LEU A 202 -26.24 17.91 -0.51
C LEU A 202 -24.87 18.61 -0.43
N LYS A 203 -24.46 19.36 -1.46
CA LYS A 203 -23.21 20.14 -1.42
C LYS A 203 -23.30 21.41 -0.58
N GLU A 204 -24.50 21.87 -0.24
CA GLU A 204 -24.73 23.06 0.56
C GLU A 204 -24.67 22.79 2.07
N ILE A 205 -24.54 21.52 2.46
CA ILE A 205 -24.34 21.05 3.83
C ILE A 205 -22.84 20.86 4.11
#